data_71bd81188a51d4da8ce6d447b936478b
#
_entry.id   71bd81188a51d4da8ce6d447b936478b
#
_cell.length_a   1.000
_cell.length_b   1.000
_cell.length_c   1.000
_cell.angle_alpha   90.00
_cell.angle_beta   90.00
_cell.angle_gamma   90.00
#
_symmetry.space_group_name_H-M   'P 1'
#
loop_
_entity.id
_entity.type
_entity.pdbx_description
1 polymer ?
#
loop_
_entity_poly.entity_id
_entity_poly.type
_entity_poly.pdbx_seq_one_letter_code
_entity_poly.pdbx_strand_id
1 'polypeptide(L)'
;NGKIEKGNCIIQYPKKIYCEYDSSNKKILVSNGKSLVIKSKTSYYLYPLKSTPLNLILDKDFLLQKISIMEEKLINEEFINYKFVEDNNEINIFFSRKNYNLIGWQTIDIYQNLNTTYLSSITKNQKLRKNLFKLPAQN
;
A
#
# COMPACT_ATOMS: atom_id res chain seq x y z
N ASN A 1 16.49 2.31 10.82
CA ASN A 1 15.45 2.56 10.76
C ASN A 1 14.38 2.87 9.68
N GLY A 2 14.10 4.07 9.27
CA GLY A 2 13.02 4.32 8.34
C GLY A 2 13.44 4.13 6.88
N LYS A 3 12.55 3.53 6.09
CA LYS A 3 12.77 3.37 4.66
C LYS A 3 11.61 4.03 3.90
N ILE A 4 11.94 4.93 3.01
CA ILE A 4 10.96 5.61 2.15
C ILE A 4 11.13 5.09 0.74
N GLU A 5 10.04 4.57 0.18
CA GLU A 5 10.03 4.06 -1.18
C GLU A 5 9.05 4.88 -2.01
N LYS A 6 9.49 5.28 -3.18
CA LYS A 6 8.67 6.04 -4.12
C LYS A 6 8.42 5.21 -5.37
N GLY A 7 7.27 5.41 -5.97
CA GLY A 7 6.94 4.70 -7.20
C GLY A 7 5.54 5.00 -7.64
N ASN A 8 5.10 4.26 -8.63
CA ASN A 8 3.77 4.40 -9.20
C ASN A 8 2.98 3.13 -8.93
N CYS A 9 1.78 3.28 -8.38
CA CYS A 9 0.92 2.16 -8.08
C CYS A 9 -0.42 2.29 -8.76
N ILE A 10 -0.98 1.14 -9.14
CA ILE A 10 -2.36 1.02 -9.61
C ILE A 10 -3.08 0.11 -8.63
N ILE A 11 -4.16 0.61 -8.06
CA ILE A 11 -4.95 -0.13 -7.09
C ILE A 11 -6.32 -0.41 -7.70
N GLN A 12 -6.74 -1.67 -7.63
CA GLN A 12 -8.09 -2.08 -7.97
C GLN A 12 -8.69 -2.79 -6.77
N TYR A 13 -9.67 -2.16 -6.15
CA TYR A 13 -10.37 -2.76 -5.02
C TYR A 13 -11.27 -3.90 -5.47
N PRO A 14 -11.39 -4.94 -4.67
CA PRO A 14 -10.64 -5.16 -3.44
C PRO A 14 -9.29 -5.84 -3.68
N LYS A 15 -8.31 -5.46 -2.91
CA LYS A 15 -7.09 -6.21 -2.63
C LYS A 15 -6.12 -6.44 -3.79
N LYS A 16 -6.28 -5.73 -4.90
CA LYS A 16 -5.35 -5.84 -6.02
C LYS A 16 -4.50 -4.58 -6.13
N ILE A 17 -3.21 -4.75 -6.29
CA ILE A 17 -2.27 -3.64 -6.45
C ILE A 17 -1.13 -4.06 -7.36
N TYR A 18 -0.66 -3.11 -8.13
CA TYR A 18 0.58 -3.23 -8.90
C TYR A 18 1.38 -1.96 -8.69
N CYS A 19 2.60 -2.10 -8.15
CA CYS A 19 3.50 -0.97 -7.92
C CYS A 19 4.82 -1.20 -8.63
N GLU A 20 5.31 -0.15 -9.28
CA GLU A 20 6.68 -0.09 -9.78
C GLU A 20 7.41 0.97 -8.98
N TYR A 21 8.50 0.58 -8.33
CA TYR A 21 9.28 1.49 -7.50
C TYR A 21 10.39 2.16 -8.29
N ASP A 22 10.66 3.41 -7.91
CA ASP A 22 11.75 4.20 -8.50
C ASP A 22 13.06 3.71 -7.88
N SER A 23 13.59 2.63 -8.42
CA SER A 23 14.86 2.09 -7.94
C SER A 23 15.60 1.40 -9.09
N SER A 24 16.92 1.42 -9.01
CA SER A 24 17.77 0.73 -9.99
C SER A 24 17.59 -0.79 -9.93
N ASN A 25 17.06 -1.30 -8.82
CA ASN A 25 16.84 -2.72 -8.59
C ASN A 25 15.56 -3.24 -9.26
N LYS A 26 14.81 -2.38 -9.90
CA LYS A 26 13.56 -2.71 -10.62
C LYS A 26 12.56 -3.45 -9.75
N LYS A 27 12.36 -2.93 -8.54
CA LYS A 27 11.43 -3.53 -7.59
C LYS A 27 9.99 -3.34 -8.03
N ILE A 28 9.22 -4.42 -7.98
CA ILE A 28 7.77 -4.37 -8.19
C ILE A 28 7.07 -5.07 -7.03
N LEU A 29 5.84 -4.67 -6.81
CA LEU A 29 4.97 -5.27 -5.80
C LEU A 29 3.63 -5.55 -6.47
N VAL A 30 3.18 -6.80 -6.40
CA VAL A 30 1.94 -7.21 -7.08
C VAL A 30 1.09 -8.06 -6.14
N SER A 31 -0.19 -7.70 -6.01
CA SER A 31 -1.18 -8.54 -5.33
C SER A 31 -2.29 -8.90 -6.31
N ASN A 32 -2.63 -10.20 -6.33
CA ASN A 32 -3.76 -10.68 -7.11
C ASN A 32 -5.06 -10.80 -6.28
N GLY A 33 -5.01 -10.34 -5.03
CA GLY A 33 -6.12 -10.45 -4.10
C GLY A 33 -5.98 -11.56 -3.07
N LYS A 34 -5.08 -12.50 -3.30
CA LYS A 34 -4.82 -13.62 -2.38
C LYS A 34 -3.37 -13.69 -1.95
N SER A 35 -2.47 -13.42 -2.85
CA SER A 35 -1.03 -13.51 -2.62
C SER A 35 -0.36 -12.21 -3.06
N LEU A 36 0.75 -11.92 -2.40
CA LEU A 36 1.56 -10.75 -2.66
C LEU A 36 2.96 -11.20 -3.06
N VAL A 37 3.45 -10.65 -4.16
CA VAL A 37 4.83 -10.85 -4.60
C VAL A 37 5.57 -9.53 -4.56
N ILE A 38 6.75 -9.55 -3.98
CA ILE A 38 7.69 -8.44 -4.03
C ILE A 38 8.93 -8.95 -4.74
N LYS A 39 9.18 -8.43 -5.92
CA LYS A 39 10.25 -8.91 -6.79
C LYS A 39 11.18 -7.78 -7.19
N SER A 40 12.47 -8.07 -7.20
CA SER A 40 13.49 -7.18 -7.73
C SER A 40 14.49 -7.98 -8.54
N LYS A 41 15.55 -7.35 -9.03
CA LYS A 41 16.63 -8.07 -9.73
C LYS A 41 17.30 -9.11 -8.84
N THR A 42 17.32 -8.90 -7.53
CA THR A 42 18.09 -9.70 -6.59
C THR A 42 17.25 -10.49 -5.61
N SER A 43 15.93 -10.31 -5.60
CA SER A 43 15.08 -10.94 -4.60
C SER A 43 13.71 -11.29 -5.15
N TYR A 44 13.09 -12.28 -4.50
CA TYR A 44 11.72 -12.70 -4.80
C TYR A 44 11.09 -13.17 -3.50
N TYR A 45 10.00 -12.49 -3.10
CA TYR A 45 9.25 -12.85 -1.90
C TYR A 45 7.80 -13.07 -2.26
N LEU A 46 7.26 -14.18 -1.79
CA LEU A 46 5.85 -14.51 -1.97
C LEU A 46 5.21 -14.65 -0.58
N TYR A 47 4.15 -13.89 -0.34
CA TYR A 47 3.42 -13.91 0.93
C TYR A 47 1.94 -14.12 0.69
N PRO A 48 1.25 -14.83 1.61
CA PRO A 48 -0.21 -14.70 1.65
C PRO A 48 -0.57 -13.25 1.94
N LEU A 49 -1.46 -12.67 1.17
CA LEU A 49 -1.82 -11.28 1.36
C LEU A 49 -2.34 -11.01 2.77
N LYS A 50 -3.13 -11.93 3.31
CA LYS A 50 -3.71 -11.80 4.66
C LYS A 50 -2.68 -11.75 5.77
N SER A 51 -1.43 -12.12 5.51
CA SER A 51 -0.33 -12.03 6.47
C SER A 51 0.40 -10.70 6.40
N THR A 52 -0.05 -9.78 5.57
CA THR A 52 0.59 -8.48 5.37
C THR A 52 -0.37 -7.35 5.70
N PRO A 53 0.15 -6.16 6.11
CA PRO A 53 -0.71 -5.00 6.34
C PRO A 53 -1.50 -4.56 5.12
N LEU A 54 -1.03 -4.89 3.91
CA LEU A 54 -1.73 -4.54 2.68
C LEU A 54 -3.10 -5.19 2.57
N ASN A 55 -3.31 -6.33 3.23
CA ASN A 55 -4.62 -6.95 3.28
C ASN A 55 -5.69 -6.00 3.84
N LEU A 56 -5.30 -5.16 4.79
CA LEU A 56 -6.20 -4.18 5.40
C LEU A 56 -6.25 -2.89 4.58
N ILE A 57 -5.10 -2.42 4.12
CA ILE A 57 -5.01 -1.18 3.35
C ILE A 57 -5.78 -1.30 2.03
N LEU A 58 -5.78 -2.47 1.43
CA LEU A 58 -6.46 -2.72 0.15
C LEU A 58 -7.90 -3.20 0.32
N ASP A 59 -8.44 -3.12 1.53
CA ASP A 59 -9.83 -3.46 1.81
C ASP A 59 -10.61 -2.18 2.04
N LYS A 60 -11.31 -1.74 1.01
CA LYS A 60 -12.04 -0.47 1.05
C LYS A 60 -13.12 -0.46 2.13
N ASP A 61 -13.87 -1.56 2.27
CA ASP A 61 -14.94 -1.62 3.25
C ASP A 61 -14.39 -1.60 4.68
N PHE A 62 -13.30 -2.31 4.91
CA PHE A 62 -12.61 -2.27 6.19
C PHE A 62 -12.14 -0.86 6.53
N LEU A 63 -11.50 -0.18 5.58
CA LEU A 63 -11.00 1.18 5.78
C LEU A 63 -12.14 2.16 6.07
N LEU A 64 -13.22 2.08 5.32
CA LEU A 64 -14.36 2.97 5.53
C LEU A 64 -14.98 2.75 6.92
N GLN A 65 -15.07 1.50 7.35
CA GLN A 65 -15.60 1.15 8.67
C GLN A 65 -14.68 1.69 9.78
N LYS A 66 -13.36 1.52 9.64
CA LYS A 66 -12.40 2.02 10.62
C LYS A 66 -12.36 3.55 10.66
N ILE A 67 -12.35 4.18 9.50
CA ILE A 67 -12.30 5.64 9.40
C ILE A 67 -13.50 6.28 10.09
N SER A 68 -14.67 5.64 10.04
CA SER A 68 -15.89 6.18 10.66
C SER A 68 -15.79 6.25 12.20
N ILE A 69 -14.89 5.46 12.81
CA ILE A 69 -14.75 5.41 14.27
C ILE A 69 -13.40 5.90 14.77
N MET A 70 -12.46 6.16 13.86
CA MET A 70 -11.13 6.64 14.23
C MET A 70 -11.09 8.15 14.32
N GLU A 71 -10.25 8.62 15.24
CA GLU A 71 -9.99 10.03 15.34
C GLU A 71 -9.07 10.48 14.20
N GLU A 72 -9.54 11.45 13.45
CA GLU A 72 -8.78 12.05 12.36
C GLU A 72 -7.65 12.89 12.93
N LYS A 73 -6.43 12.70 12.44
CA LYS A 73 -5.31 13.55 12.78
C LYS A 73 -4.85 14.30 11.55
N LEU A 74 -4.92 15.62 11.64
CA LEU A 74 -4.46 16.49 10.57
C LEU A 74 -2.95 16.71 10.75
N ILE A 75 -2.14 16.19 9.80
CA ILE A 75 -0.69 16.38 9.85
C ILE A 75 -0.34 17.81 9.45
N ASN A 76 -1.03 18.30 8.42
CA ASN A 76 -0.94 19.68 7.94
C ASN A 76 -2.23 19.98 7.20
N GLU A 77 -2.30 21.12 6.55
CA GLU A 77 -3.52 21.51 5.83
C GLU A 77 -3.81 20.63 4.61
N GLU A 78 -2.85 19.81 4.19
CA GLU A 78 -2.97 19.01 2.97
C GLU A 78 -3.29 17.54 3.24
N PHE A 79 -2.92 17.01 4.40
CA PHE A 79 -2.99 15.57 4.67
C PHE A 79 -3.84 15.23 5.88
N ILE A 80 -4.57 14.13 5.76
CA ILE A 80 -5.31 13.51 6.86
C ILE A 80 -4.63 12.19 7.17
N ASN A 81 -4.32 11.95 8.42
CA ASN A 81 -3.70 10.72 8.89
C ASN A 81 -4.67 9.92 9.75
N TYR A 82 -4.85 8.65 9.42
CA TYR A 82 -5.55 7.69 10.29
C TYR A 82 -4.57 6.64 10.74
N LYS A 83 -4.55 6.41 12.05
CA LYS A 83 -3.64 5.46 12.67
C LYS A 83 -4.41 4.37 13.40
N PHE A 84 -4.01 3.12 13.20
CA PHE A 84 -4.59 2.00 13.94
C PHE A 84 -3.55 0.88 14.09
N VAL A 85 -3.86 -0.07 14.98
CA VAL A 85 -3.01 -1.23 15.24
C VAL A 85 -3.81 -2.49 14.93
N GLU A 86 -3.26 -3.34 14.10
CA GLU A 86 -3.82 -4.65 13.77
C GLU A 86 -2.69 -5.68 13.69
N ASP A 87 -2.91 -6.85 14.31
CA ASP A 87 -1.95 -7.95 14.29
C ASP A 87 -0.53 -7.52 14.70
N ASN A 88 -0.44 -6.67 15.72
CA ASN A 88 0.81 -6.11 16.25
C ASN A 88 1.56 -5.20 15.28
N ASN A 89 0.91 -4.78 14.21
CA ASN A 89 1.46 -3.79 13.30
C ASN A 89 0.77 -2.46 13.50
N GLU A 90 1.54 -1.40 13.59
CA GLU A 90 1.01 -0.05 13.60
C GLU A 90 0.91 0.42 12.15
N ILE A 91 -0.27 0.86 11.77
CA ILE A 91 -0.57 1.26 10.40
C ILE A 91 -1.03 2.70 10.40
N ASN A 92 -0.37 3.54 9.60
CA ASN A 92 -0.78 4.91 9.32
C ASN A 92 -1.18 5.01 7.87
N ILE A 93 -2.34 5.60 7.60
CA ILE A 93 -2.82 5.80 6.24
C ILE A 93 -3.00 7.29 6.01
N PHE A 94 -2.50 7.78 4.89
CA PHE A 94 -2.53 9.20 4.56
C PHE A 94 -3.44 9.45 3.37
N PHE A 95 -4.33 10.42 3.52
CA PHE A 95 -5.25 10.85 2.48
C PHE A 95 -5.06 12.33 2.20
N SER A 96 -5.33 12.72 0.96
CA SER A 96 -5.40 14.11 0.61
C SER A 96 -6.64 14.73 1.24
N ARG A 97 -6.48 15.85 1.95
CA ARG A 97 -7.62 16.56 2.50
C ARG A 97 -8.49 17.17 1.40
N LYS A 98 -7.88 17.50 0.27
CA LYS A 98 -8.57 18.15 -0.83
C LYS A 98 -9.56 17.24 -1.53
N ASN A 99 -9.21 15.97 -1.76
CA ASN A 99 -10.01 15.07 -2.57
C ASN A 99 -10.16 13.68 -1.97
N TYR A 100 -9.61 13.44 -0.78
CA TYR A 100 -9.62 12.15 -0.06
C TYR A 100 -9.00 11.00 -0.83
N ASN A 101 -8.14 11.29 -1.79
CA ASN A 101 -7.37 10.25 -2.45
C ASN A 101 -6.33 9.67 -1.50
N LEU A 102 -6.09 8.37 -1.60
CA LEU A 102 -5.04 7.72 -0.85
C LEU A 102 -3.68 8.23 -1.35
N ILE A 103 -2.88 8.80 -0.45
CA ILE A 103 -1.56 9.33 -0.78
C ILE A 103 -0.49 8.30 -0.47
N GLY A 104 -0.66 7.53 0.59
CA GLY A 104 0.34 6.56 0.98
C GLY A 104 0.01 5.94 2.31
N TRP A 105 0.92 5.11 2.78
CA TRP A 105 0.77 4.45 4.07
C TRP A 105 2.14 4.22 4.69
N GLN A 106 2.12 3.98 5.99
CA GLN A 106 3.30 3.72 6.77
C GLN A 106 2.99 2.56 7.69
N THR A 107 3.90 1.61 7.77
CA THR A 107 3.74 0.45 8.66
C THR A 107 4.95 0.34 9.58
N ILE A 108 4.68 0.02 10.85
CA ILE A 108 5.73 -0.25 11.83
C ILE A 108 5.46 -1.65 12.37
N ASP A 109 6.42 -2.54 12.18
CA ASP A 109 6.29 -3.92 12.67
C ASP A 109 6.74 -4.05 14.12
N ILE A 110 6.65 -5.28 14.68
CA ILE A 110 7.01 -5.52 16.08
C ILE A 110 8.50 -5.29 16.35
N TYR A 111 9.33 -5.27 15.33
CA TYR A 111 10.77 -4.99 15.45
C TYR A 111 11.08 -3.50 15.25
N GLN A 112 10.05 -2.67 15.19
CA GLN A 112 10.18 -1.22 14.98
C GLN A 112 10.75 -0.85 13.62
N ASN A 113 10.57 -1.72 12.63
CA ASN A 113 10.92 -1.41 11.25
C ASN A 113 9.83 -0.54 10.64
N LEU A 114 10.22 0.64 10.21
CA LEU A 114 9.32 1.61 9.62
C LEU A 114 9.43 1.56 8.10
N ASN A 115 8.31 1.30 7.42
CA ASN A 115 8.23 1.33 5.97
C ASN A 115 7.19 2.36 5.56
N THR A 116 7.56 3.25 4.66
CA THR A 116 6.66 4.29 4.16
C THR A 116 6.56 4.19 2.65
N THR A 117 5.34 4.16 2.15
CA THR A 117 5.06 4.14 0.71
C THR A 117 4.25 5.38 0.35
N TYR A 118 4.73 6.16 -0.60
CA TYR A 118 4.00 7.30 -1.16
C TYR A 118 3.61 7.01 -2.60
N LEU A 119 2.39 7.37 -2.94
CA LEU A 119 1.89 7.26 -4.31
C LEU A 119 2.20 8.57 -5.02
N SER A 120 3.07 8.52 -6.02
CA SER A 120 3.56 9.74 -6.69
C SER A 120 2.54 10.37 -7.63
N SER A 121 1.61 9.57 -8.16
CA SER A 121 0.53 10.08 -8.98
C SER A 121 -0.66 9.15 -8.88
N ILE A 122 -1.87 9.73 -8.94
CA ILE A 122 -3.10 8.96 -8.81
C ILE A 122 -3.96 9.23 -10.03
N THR A 123 -4.26 8.18 -10.78
CA THR A 123 -5.16 8.24 -11.92
C THR A 123 -6.35 7.34 -11.63
N LYS A 124 -7.55 7.90 -11.74
CA LYS A 124 -8.79 7.16 -11.48
C LYS A 124 -9.46 6.76 -12.78
N ASN A 125 -10.18 5.65 -12.74
CA ASN A 125 -11.00 5.17 -13.85
C ASN A 125 -10.20 4.96 -15.13
N GLN A 126 -8.93 4.65 -14.99
CA GLN A 126 -8.06 4.37 -16.12
C GLN A 126 -8.30 2.96 -16.63
N LYS A 127 -8.25 2.79 -17.95
CA LYS A 127 -8.30 1.47 -18.54
C LYS A 127 -7.03 0.69 -18.17
N LEU A 128 -7.22 -0.47 -17.57
CA LEU A 128 -6.10 -1.27 -17.10
C LEU A 128 -5.58 -2.22 -18.16
N ARG A 129 -4.26 -2.42 -18.14
CA ARG A 129 -3.59 -3.42 -18.96
C ARG A 129 -4.08 -4.82 -18.58
N LYS A 130 -4.28 -5.69 -19.58
CA LYS A 130 -4.66 -7.08 -19.33
C LYS A 130 -3.59 -7.77 -18.49
N ASN A 131 -4.02 -8.56 -17.51
CA ASN A 131 -3.16 -9.33 -16.61
C ASN A 131 -2.22 -8.47 -15.76
N LEU A 132 -2.60 -7.21 -15.49
CA LEU A 132 -1.78 -6.31 -14.68
C LEU A 132 -1.47 -6.88 -13.30
N PHE A 133 -2.45 -7.55 -12.68
CA PHE A 133 -2.30 -8.08 -11.33
C PHE A 133 -1.92 -9.56 -11.30
N LYS A 134 -1.45 -10.10 -12.41
CA LYS A 134 -0.92 -11.45 -12.44
C LYS A 134 0.41 -11.46 -11.71
N LEU A 135 0.59 -12.43 -10.80
CA LEU A 135 1.83 -12.51 -10.03
C LEU A 135 2.99 -12.86 -10.97
N PRO A 136 4.12 -12.15 -10.86
CA PRO A 136 5.30 -12.47 -11.66
C PRO A 136 5.92 -13.77 -11.20
N ALA A 137 6.51 -14.51 -12.13
CA ALA A 137 7.28 -15.68 -11.81
C ALA A 137 8.64 -15.29 -11.23
N GLN A 138 9.25 -16.20 -10.48
CA GLN A 138 10.56 -15.95 -9.88
C GLN A 138 11.63 -15.76 -10.96
N ASN A 139 11.56 -16.50 -12.03
CA ASN A 139 12.53 -16.41 -13.14
C ASN A 139 11.86 -15.99 -14.43
#